data_40ceb13846962458895bd77e822aa613
#
_entry.id   40ceb13846962458895bd77e822aa613
#
_cell.length_a   1.000
_cell.length_b   1.000
_cell.length_c   1.000
_cell.angle_alpha   90.00
_cell.angle_beta   90.00
_cell.angle_gamma   90.00
#
_symmetry.space_group_name_H-M   'P 1'
#
loop_
_entity.id
_entity.type
_entity.pdbx_description
1 polymer ?
#
loop_
_entity_poly.entity_id
_entity_poly.type
_entity_poly.pdbx_seq_one_letter_code
_entity_poly.pdbx_strand_id
1 'polypeptide(L)'
;SFSEMEWLNENIKFFNEYHQFYTDYAKENWQAKKDENLKKLKKERKSIKEIAKKEALKAKYKSESPDRGIQTLFRVTLKNHLTLSDIADTKANILLSVNAIIISVALSNLIPKLDNPSNAYLIYPTLIFIVFSVVSMIMAVLATRPNITSGKFSKNDVENKKVNLLFFGNFHKMSLGEYEWAIQELVKDKEYIYSSLTKDLYFLGLVLNRKYKILRWTYTVFMIGII
;
A
#
# COMPACT_ATOMS: atom_id res chain seq x y z
N SER A 1 -12.32 54.79 -90.87
CA SER A 1 -13.22 54.01 -91.69
C SER A 1 -14.10 53.11 -90.84
N PHE A 2 -15.28 52.77 -91.30
CA PHE A 2 -16.29 51.99 -90.52
C PHE A 2 -15.82 50.62 -90.12
N SER A 3 -14.97 49.93 -90.87
CA SER A 3 -14.39 48.64 -90.59
C SER A 3 -13.40 48.64 -89.47
N GLU A 4 -12.66 49.71 -89.25
CA GLU A 4 -11.68 49.79 -88.12
C GLU A 4 -12.35 49.95 -86.76
N MET A 5 -13.51 50.65 -86.75
CA MET A 5 -14.28 50.82 -85.50
C MET A 5 -15.00 49.52 -85.11
N GLU A 6 -15.43 48.75 -86.07
CA GLU A 6 -16.09 47.47 -85.85
C GLU A 6 -15.03 46.42 -85.30
N TRP A 7 -13.88 46.40 -85.88
CA TRP A 7 -12.74 45.54 -85.38
C TRP A 7 -12.32 45.97 -83.99
N LEU A 8 -12.25 47.23 -83.66
CA LEU A 8 -11.92 47.75 -82.31
C LEU A 8 -12.96 47.35 -81.28
N ASN A 9 -14.24 47.43 -81.63
CA ASN A 9 -15.34 47.06 -80.75
C ASN A 9 -15.35 45.52 -80.47
N GLU A 10 -15.08 44.65 -81.43
CA GLU A 10 -14.97 43.23 -81.23
C GLU A 10 -13.79 42.86 -80.39
N ASN A 11 -12.64 43.49 -80.58
CA ASN A 11 -11.46 43.27 -79.75
C ASN A 11 -11.64 43.74 -78.31
N ILE A 12 -12.33 44.90 -78.09
CA ILE A 12 -12.61 45.34 -76.71
C ILE A 12 -13.59 44.38 -76.01
N LYS A 13 -14.60 43.89 -76.78
CA LYS A 13 -15.52 42.88 -76.22
C LYS A 13 -14.79 41.60 -75.80
N PHE A 14 -13.93 41.10 -76.69
CA PHE A 14 -13.10 39.89 -76.41
C PHE A 14 -12.18 40.15 -75.22
N PHE A 15 -11.50 41.28 -75.10
CA PHE A 15 -10.64 41.62 -73.98
C PHE A 15 -11.39 41.69 -72.65
N ASN A 16 -12.62 42.25 -72.68
CA ASN A 16 -13.47 42.35 -71.47
C ASN A 16 -13.94 40.92 -71.02
N GLU A 17 -14.34 40.09 -71.95
CA GLU A 17 -14.76 38.68 -71.65
C GLU A 17 -13.60 37.88 -71.11
N TYR A 18 -12.40 38.05 -71.69
CA TYR A 18 -11.18 37.39 -71.25
C TYR A 18 -10.72 37.87 -69.89
N HIS A 19 -10.78 39.17 -69.62
CA HIS A 19 -10.48 39.77 -68.32
C HIS A 19 -11.46 39.27 -67.23
N GLN A 20 -12.74 39.19 -67.56
CA GLN A 20 -13.74 38.68 -66.65
C GLN A 20 -13.53 37.20 -66.31
N PHE A 21 -13.26 36.38 -67.30
CA PHE A 21 -12.93 34.97 -67.13
C PHE A 21 -11.72 34.77 -66.19
N TYR A 22 -10.62 35.50 -66.37
CA TYR A 22 -9.43 35.41 -65.49
C TYR A 22 -9.68 35.90 -64.07
N THR A 23 -10.48 36.94 -63.90
CA THR A 23 -10.85 37.43 -62.55
C THR A 23 -11.70 36.42 -61.79
N ASP A 24 -12.65 35.80 -62.48
CA ASP A 24 -13.51 34.80 -61.85
C ASP A 24 -12.73 33.50 -61.53
N TYR A 25 -11.88 33.03 -62.43
CA TYR A 25 -10.95 31.92 -62.20
C TYR A 25 -9.99 32.17 -61.03
N ALA A 26 -9.43 33.38 -60.97
CA ALA A 26 -8.56 33.75 -59.86
C ALA A 26 -9.28 33.80 -58.52
N LYS A 27 -10.55 34.28 -58.47
CA LYS A 27 -11.41 34.28 -57.28
C LYS A 27 -11.75 32.87 -56.81
N GLU A 28 -12.14 31.98 -57.74
CA GLU A 28 -12.46 30.58 -57.40
C GLU A 28 -11.26 29.86 -56.82
N ASN A 29 -10.08 29.97 -57.48
CA ASN A 29 -8.86 29.38 -57.01
C ASN A 29 -8.43 29.94 -55.61
N TRP A 30 -8.61 31.23 -55.37
CA TRP A 30 -8.31 31.85 -54.10
C TRP A 30 -9.25 31.36 -53.00
N GLN A 31 -10.56 31.23 -53.30
CA GLN A 31 -11.54 30.64 -52.36
C GLN A 31 -11.24 29.18 -52.03
N ALA A 32 -10.97 28.36 -53.05
CA ALA A 32 -10.60 26.94 -52.86
C ALA A 32 -9.37 26.78 -51.96
N LYS A 33 -8.32 27.59 -52.20
CA LYS A 33 -7.09 27.59 -51.39
C LYS A 33 -7.32 28.09 -49.97
N LYS A 34 -8.19 29.06 -49.77
CA LYS A 34 -8.61 29.57 -48.46
C LYS A 34 -9.38 28.50 -47.68
N ASP A 35 -10.29 27.77 -48.32
CA ASP A 35 -11.07 26.70 -47.69
C ASP A 35 -10.20 25.49 -47.33
N GLU A 36 -9.23 25.14 -48.15
CA GLU A 36 -8.24 24.11 -47.84
C GLU A 36 -7.40 24.50 -46.63
N ASN A 37 -6.91 25.73 -46.56
CA ASN A 37 -6.16 26.22 -45.40
C ASN A 37 -7.01 26.24 -44.13
N LEU A 38 -8.26 26.64 -44.22
CA LEU A 38 -9.22 26.61 -43.10
C LEU A 38 -9.48 25.19 -42.60
N LYS A 39 -9.57 24.20 -43.53
CA LYS A 39 -9.71 22.79 -43.16
C LYS A 39 -8.44 22.27 -42.45
N LYS A 40 -7.25 22.63 -42.95
CA LYS A 40 -5.96 22.27 -42.30
C LYS A 40 -5.87 22.89 -40.90
N LEU A 41 -6.15 24.15 -40.73
CA LEU A 41 -6.15 24.83 -39.42
C LEU A 41 -7.17 24.24 -38.43
N LYS A 42 -8.36 23.85 -38.88
CA LYS A 42 -9.35 23.18 -38.04
C LYS A 42 -8.85 21.80 -37.59
N LYS A 43 -8.17 21.05 -38.46
CA LYS A 43 -7.61 19.74 -38.14
C LYS A 43 -6.45 19.88 -37.13
N GLU A 44 -5.56 20.85 -37.32
CA GLU A 44 -4.47 21.15 -36.38
C GLU A 44 -4.99 21.59 -35.00
N ARG A 45 -5.97 22.48 -34.95
CA ARG A 45 -6.61 22.89 -33.70
C ARG A 45 -7.24 21.71 -32.95
N LYS A 46 -7.81 20.73 -33.68
CA LYS A 46 -8.40 19.53 -33.08
C LYS A 46 -7.32 18.62 -32.48
N SER A 47 -6.22 18.41 -33.20
CA SER A 47 -5.09 17.61 -32.72
C SER A 47 -4.40 18.26 -31.51
N ILE A 48 -4.20 19.57 -31.51
CA ILE A 48 -3.64 20.33 -30.36
C ILE A 48 -4.53 20.18 -29.12
N LYS A 49 -5.86 20.31 -29.28
CA LYS A 49 -6.81 20.10 -28.17
C LYS A 49 -6.76 18.68 -27.61
N GLU A 50 -6.62 17.67 -28.47
CA GLU A 50 -6.48 16.28 -28.03
C GLU A 50 -5.16 16.03 -27.30
N ILE A 51 -4.05 16.61 -27.78
CA ILE A 51 -2.75 16.53 -27.09
C ILE A 51 -2.82 17.21 -25.73
N ALA A 52 -3.35 18.43 -25.66
CA ALA A 52 -3.52 19.15 -24.40
C ALA A 52 -4.41 18.39 -23.40
N LYS A 53 -5.48 17.73 -23.88
CA LYS A 53 -6.34 16.89 -23.04
C LYS A 53 -5.59 15.64 -22.52
N LYS A 54 -4.76 15.01 -23.35
CA LYS A 54 -3.92 13.87 -22.95
C LYS A 54 -2.85 14.30 -21.96
N GLU A 55 -2.23 15.47 -22.13
CA GLU A 55 -1.23 15.99 -21.18
C GLU A 55 -1.85 16.37 -19.84
N ALA A 56 -3.01 17.03 -19.84
CA ALA A 56 -3.76 17.33 -18.63
C ALA A 56 -4.17 16.05 -17.88
N LEU A 57 -4.58 15.00 -18.59
CA LEU A 57 -4.88 13.70 -18.03
C LEU A 57 -3.63 13.03 -17.43
N LYS A 58 -2.49 13.08 -18.14
CA LYS A 58 -1.19 12.58 -17.63
C LYS A 58 -0.72 13.35 -16.40
N ALA A 59 -0.87 14.68 -16.38
CA ALA A 59 -0.55 15.50 -15.22
C ALA A 59 -1.41 15.16 -14.01
N LYS A 60 -2.71 14.94 -14.21
CA LYS A 60 -3.64 14.49 -13.17
C LYS A 60 -3.24 13.11 -12.63
N TYR A 61 -2.95 12.13 -13.50
CA TYR A 61 -2.45 10.81 -13.06
C TYR A 61 -1.10 10.88 -12.36
N LYS A 62 -0.20 11.79 -12.75
CA LYS A 62 1.09 11.99 -12.11
C LYS A 62 0.95 12.63 -10.72
N SER A 63 -0.03 13.49 -10.49
CA SER A 63 -0.33 14.05 -9.17
C SER A 63 -1.02 13.02 -8.25
N GLU A 64 -1.78 12.06 -8.80
CA GLU A 64 -2.42 10.97 -8.04
C GLU A 64 -1.45 9.78 -7.79
N SER A 65 -0.34 9.67 -8.52
CA SER A 65 0.63 8.58 -8.36
C SER A 65 1.33 8.54 -6.99
N PRO A 66 1.64 9.65 -6.29
CA PRO A 66 2.16 9.61 -4.93
C PRO A 66 1.21 8.90 -3.95
N ASP A 67 -0.10 9.14 -4.06
CA ASP A 67 -1.10 8.52 -3.19
C ASP A 67 -1.15 7.00 -3.38
N ARG A 68 -1.09 6.51 -4.62
CA ARG A 68 -1.02 5.07 -4.91
C ARG A 68 0.27 4.43 -4.39
N GLY A 69 1.41 5.13 -4.53
CA GLY A 69 2.69 4.70 -3.99
C GLY A 69 2.64 4.58 -2.46
N ILE A 70 2.08 5.57 -1.80
CA ILE A 70 1.90 5.61 -0.34
C ILE A 70 0.97 4.47 0.12
N GLN A 71 -0.18 4.29 -0.54
CA GLN A 71 -1.09 3.17 -0.23
C GLN A 71 -0.43 1.80 -0.41
N THR A 72 0.36 1.64 -1.47
CA THR A 72 1.12 0.41 -1.71
C THR A 72 2.16 0.19 -0.61
N LEU A 73 2.90 1.23 -0.21
CA LEU A 73 3.86 1.19 0.89
C LEU A 73 3.19 0.70 2.18
N PHE A 74 2.09 1.32 2.60
CA PHE A 74 1.35 0.91 3.81
C PHE A 74 0.88 -0.54 3.73
N ARG A 75 0.29 -0.94 2.61
CA ARG A 75 -0.21 -2.32 2.41
C ARG A 75 0.93 -3.35 2.47
N VAL A 76 2.04 -3.09 1.81
CA VAL A 76 3.20 -4.01 1.79
C VAL A 76 3.83 -4.08 3.17
N THR A 77 4.03 -2.94 3.84
CA THR A 77 4.63 -2.90 5.18
C THR A 77 3.73 -3.60 6.21
N LEU A 78 2.42 -3.36 6.18
CA LEU A 78 1.45 -4.04 7.04
C LEU A 78 1.50 -5.56 6.82
N LYS A 79 1.46 -6.00 5.55
CA LYS A 79 1.55 -7.42 5.21
C LYS A 79 2.86 -8.04 5.72
N ASN A 80 3.99 -7.35 5.57
CA ASN A 80 5.27 -7.82 6.07
C ASN A 80 5.28 -7.96 7.60
N HIS A 81 4.75 -6.98 8.33
CA HIS A 81 4.65 -7.06 9.80
C HIS A 81 3.76 -8.23 10.25
N LEU A 82 2.61 -8.45 9.60
CA LEU A 82 1.73 -9.57 9.91
C LEU A 82 2.42 -10.91 9.61
N THR A 83 3.05 -11.05 8.45
CA THR A 83 3.79 -12.27 8.08
C THR A 83 4.94 -12.56 9.04
N LEU A 84 5.73 -11.53 9.43
CA LEU A 84 6.81 -11.69 10.39
C LEU A 84 6.29 -12.07 11.79
N SER A 85 5.13 -11.52 12.20
CA SER A 85 4.47 -11.92 13.46
C SER A 85 4.03 -13.38 13.42
N ASP A 86 3.43 -13.83 12.32
CA ASP A 86 3.00 -15.21 12.11
C ASP A 86 4.20 -16.19 12.12
N ILE A 87 5.30 -15.83 11.47
CA ILE A 87 6.55 -16.58 11.52
C ILE A 87 7.08 -16.71 12.96
N ALA A 88 7.02 -15.62 13.75
CA ALA A 88 7.45 -15.66 15.14
C ALA A 88 6.56 -16.58 15.99
N ASP A 89 5.24 -16.52 15.81
CA ASP A 89 4.29 -17.39 16.51
C ASP A 89 4.47 -18.87 16.10
N THR A 90 4.68 -19.14 14.82
CA THR A 90 4.97 -20.49 14.31
C THR A 90 6.25 -21.04 14.91
N LYS A 91 7.34 -20.27 14.98
CA LYS A 91 8.61 -20.67 15.59
C LYS A 91 8.45 -20.96 17.09
N ALA A 92 7.69 -20.14 17.82
CA ALA A 92 7.40 -20.39 19.22
C ALA A 92 6.61 -21.67 19.43
N ASN A 93 5.60 -21.95 18.60
CA ASN A 93 4.80 -23.17 18.65
C ASN A 93 5.60 -24.42 18.32
N ILE A 94 6.49 -24.37 17.32
CA ILE A 94 7.42 -25.47 17.01
C ILE A 94 8.30 -25.74 18.21
N LEU A 95 8.92 -24.71 18.82
CA LEU A 95 9.78 -24.86 19.97
C LEU A 95 9.03 -25.45 21.18
N LEU A 96 7.79 -25.02 21.40
CA LEU A 96 6.91 -25.58 22.46
C LEU A 96 6.65 -27.06 22.21
N SER A 97 6.31 -27.46 20.99
CA SER A 97 6.03 -28.85 20.63
C SER A 97 7.28 -29.75 20.75
N VAL A 98 8.42 -29.27 20.25
CA VAL A 98 9.69 -29.98 20.33
C VAL A 98 10.12 -30.17 21.80
N ASN A 99 9.99 -29.10 22.62
CA ASN A 99 10.28 -29.22 24.06
C ASN A 99 9.38 -30.26 24.75
N ALA A 100 8.09 -30.28 24.48
CA ALA A 100 7.14 -31.21 25.06
C ALA A 100 7.51 -32.67 24.71
N ILE A 101 7.89 -32.93 23.45
CA ILE A 101 8.33 -34.28 23.01
C ILE A 101 9.64 -34.68 23.70
N ILE A 102 10.63 -33.79 23.71
CA ILE A 102 11.95 -34.08 24.31
C ILE A 102 11.80 -34.37 25.81
N ILE A 103 11.04 -33.54 26.55
CA ILE A 103 10.76 -33.77 27.98
C ILE A 103 10.08 -35.12 28.18
N SER A 104 9.06 -35.44 27.40
CA SER A 104 8.29 -36.68 27.52
C SER A 104 9.18 -37.90 27.34
N VAL A 105 10.03 -37.91 26.29
CA VAL A 105 10.97 -39.00 26.02
C VAL A 105 12.06 -39.06 27.08
N ALA A 106 12.60 -37.92 27.49
CA ALA A 106 13.66 -37.88 28.52
C ALA A 106 13.15 -38.40 29.87
N LEU A 107 11.99 -37.94 30.34
CA LEU A 107 11.41 -38.37 31.60
C LEU A 107 11.04 -39.87 31.59
N SER A 108 10.45 -40.38 30.50
CA SER A 108 10.09 -41.79 30.41
C SER A 108 11.32 -42.73 30.50
N ASN A 109 12.48 -42.26 30.03
CA ASN A 109 13.74 -43.06 30.11
C ASN A 109 14.56 -42.80 31.37
N LEU A 110 14.53 -41.60 31.95
CA LEU A 110 15.33 -41.21 33.08
C LEU A 110 14.70 -41.59 34.43
N ILE A 111 13.39 -41.42 34.59
CA ILE A 111 12.69 -41.70 35.85
C ILE A 111 12.96 -43.12 36.35
N PRO A 112 12.82 -44.20 35.55
CA PRO A 112 13.11 -45.55 36.00
C PRO A 112 14.60 -45.76 36.38
N LYS A 113 15.53 -44.98 35.84
CA LYS A 113 16.94 -45.07 36.16
C LYS A 113 17.30 -44.32 37.44
N LEU A 114 16.56 -43.30 37.82
CA LEU A 114 16.78 -42.52 39.03
C LEU A 114 16.43 -43.31 40.30
N ASP A 115 15.61 -44.36 40.22
CA ASP A 115 15.27 -45.24 41.33
C ASP A 115 16.49 -46.14 41.78
N ASN A 116 17.51 -46.25 40.94
CA ASN A 116 18.70 -47.00 41.25
C ASN A 116 19.76 -46.11 41.94
N PRO A 117 20.20 -46.42 43.18
CA PRO A 117 21.20 -45.63 43.90
C PRO A 117 22.51 -45.40 43.13
N SER A 118 22.88 -46.34 42.24
CA SER A 118 24.08 -46.23 41.40
C SER A 118 24.00 -45.08 40.39
N ASN A 119 22.83 -44.57 40.10
CA ASN A 119 22.57 -43.52 39.13
C ASN A 119 22.29 -42.16 39.78
N ALA A 120 22.57 -41.97 41.06
CA ALA A 120 22.33 -40.74 41.79
C ALA A 120 22.99 -39.51 41.14
N TYR A 121 24.06 -39.68 40.39
CA TYR A 121 24.72 -38.61 39.61
C TYR A 121 23.85 -38.05 38.50
N LEU A 122 22.81 -38.78 38.01
CA LEU A 122 21.88 -38.31 36.97
C LEU A 122 20.81 -37.35 37.51
N ILE A 123 20.60 -37.29 38.85
CA ILE A 123 19.53 -36.46 39.45
C ILE A 123 19.72 -34.99 39.10
N TYR A 124 20.92 -34.44 39.33
CA TYR A 124 21.20 -33.03 39.08
C TYR A 124 21.08 -32.62 37.60
N PRO A 125 21.68 -33.30 36.62
CA PRO A 125 21.53 -33.04 35.22
C PRO A 125 20.06 -33.12 34.77
N THR A 126 19.33 -34.13 35.22
CA THR A 126 17.90 -34.28 34.90
C THR A 126 17.07 -33.12 35.44
N LEU A 127 17.30 -32.69 36.68
CA LEU A 127 16.59 -31.58 37.28
C LEU A 127 16.88 -30.27 36.55
N ILE A 128 18.13 -29.98 36.23
CA ILE A 128 18.53 -28.81 35.43
C ILE A 128 17.84 -28.82 34.07
N PHE A 129 17.89 -29.96 33.37
CA PHE A 129 17.25 -30.12 32.07
C PHE A 129 15.74 -29.83 32.14
N ILE A 130 15.02 -30.36 33.13
CA ILE A 130 13.57 -30.12 33.33
C ILE A 130 13.31 -28.64 33.57
N VAL A 131 14.08 -28.00 34.46
CA VAL A 131 13.89 -26.55 34.78
C VAL A 131 14.07 -25.70 33.54
N PHE A 132 15.15 -25.88 32.78
CA PHE A 132 15.38 -25.10 31.57
C PHE A 132 14.30 -25.32 30.49
N SER A 133 13.86 -26.57 30.32
CA SER A 133 12.82 -26.93 29.38
C SER A 133 11.47 -26.27 29.75
N VAL A 134 11.08 -26.32 31.04
CA VAL A 134 9.86 -25.66 31.53
C VAL A 134 9.93 -24.15 31.36
N VAL A 135 11.07 -23.52 31.69
CA VAL A 135 11.28 -22.08 31.50
C VAL A 135 11.17 -21.72 30.00
N SER A 136 11.78 -22.52 29.12
CA SER A 136 11.70 -22.32 27.67
C SER A 136 10.27 -22.43 27.18
N MET A 137 9.46 -23.37 27.64
CA MET A 137 8.03 -23.49 27.29
C MET A 137 7.22 -22.27 27.75
N ILE A 138 7.42 -21.83 29.00
CA ILE A 138 6.76 -20.63 29.54
C ILE A 138 7.09 -19.41 28.67
N MET A 139 8.37 -19.25 28.34
CA MET A 139 8.80 -18.12 27.48
C MET A 139 8.22 -18.21 26.07
N ALA A 140 8.07 -19.40 25.46
CA ALA A 140 7.45 -19.61 24.18
C ALA A 140 5.96 -19.16 24.21
N VAL A 141 5.22 -19.52 25.26
CA VAL A 141 3.83 -19.06 25.48
C VAL A 141 3.78 -17.55 25.68
N LEU A 142 4.70 -16.95 26.41
CA LEU A 142 4.77 -15.49 26.61
C LEU A 142 5.09 -14.73 25.33
N ALA A 143 5.84 -15.33 24.37
CA ALA A 143 6.13 -14.75 23.07
C ALA A 143 4.88 -14.65 22.19
N THR A 144 3.95 -15.59 22.29
CA THR A 144 2.72 -15.65 21.49
C THR A 144 1.52 -14.97 22.15
N ARG A 145 1.62 -14.67 23.45
CA ARG A 145 0.51 -14.08 24.22
C ARG A 145 0.06 -12.74 23.64
N PRO A 146 -1.24 -12.59 23.28
CA PRO A 146 -1.77 -11.34 22.73
C PRO A 146 -1.76 -10.22 23.76
N ASN A 147 -1.39 -9.01 23.32
CA ASN A 147 -1.46 -7.78 24.09
C ASN A 147 -2.69 -6.99 23.64
N ILE A 148 -3.67 -6.84 24.52
CA ILE A 148 -4.90 -6.10 24.23
C ILE A 148 -4.91 -4.81 25.04
N THR A 149 -5.24 -3.69 24.38
CA THR A 149 -5.39 -2.36 24.99
C THR A 149 -6.74 -2.21 25.67
N SER A 150 -7.03 -1.02 26.26
CA SER A 150 -8.27 -0.76 27.03
C SER A 150 -9.56 -0.90 26.22
N GLY A 151 -9.51 -0.73 24.90
CA GLY A 151 -10.65 -0.87 23.98
C GLY A 151 -11.65 0.29 23.99
N LYS A 152 -11.28 1.44 24.58
CA LYS A 152 -12.09 2.66 24.62
C LYS A 152 -11.23 3.88 24.37
N PHE A 153 -11.80 4.86 23.68
CA PHE A 153 -11.27 6.21 23.53
C PHE A 153 -12.39 7.24 23.70
N SER A 154 -12.04 8.47 24.00
CA SER A 154 -12.99 9.58 24.14
C SER A 154 -13.18 10.32 22.81
N LYS A 155 -14.30 11.05 22.69
CA LYS A 155 -14.52 11.96 21.54
C LYS A 155 -13.39 12.98 21.40
N ASN A 156 -12.89 13.50 22.49
CA ASN A 156 -11.77 14.44 22.53
C ASN A 156 -10.46 13.83 21.97
N ASP A 157 -10.23 12.54 22.14
CA ASP A 157 -9.06 11.86 21.57
C ASP A 157 -9.15 11.73 20.05
N VAL A 158 -10.37 11.56 19.52
CA VAL A 158 -10.64 11.53 18.05
C VAL A 158 -10.46 12.93 17.46
N GLU A 159 -11.09 13.95 18.07
CA GLU A 159 -11.00 15.35 17.62
C GLU A 159 -9.55 15.86 17.63
N ASN A 160 -8.76 15.47 18.64
CA ASN A 160 -7.33 15.81 18.74
C ASN A 160 -6.42 14.88 17.91
N LYS A 161 -6.97 13.94 17.12
CA LYS A 161 -6.23 13.01 16.25
C LYS A 161 -5.18 12.15 16.98
N LYS A 162 -5.43 11.88 18.27
CA LYS A 162 -4.49 11.15 19.13
C LYS A 162 -4.65 9.63 19.06
N VAL A 163 -5.82 9.16 18.69
CA VAL A 163 -6.19 7.73 18.70
C VAL A 163 -5.96 7.09 17.34
N ASN A 164 -5.44 5.86 17.35
CA ASN A 164 -5.45 4.99 16.17
C ASN A 164 -6.75 4.19 16.14
N LEU A 165 -7.68 4.59 15.26
CA LEU A 165 -8.99 3.96 15.08
C LEU A 165 -8.94 2.66 14.29
N LEU A 166 -7.81 2.33 13.65
CA LEU A 166 -7.67 1.14 12.81
C LEU A 166 -7.31 -0.09 13.66
N PHE A 167 -6.72 0.11 14.84
CA PHE A 167 -6.35 -0.99 15.72
C PHE A 167 -7.55 -1.45 16.55
N PHE A 168 -7.95 -2.71 16.39
CA PHE A 168 -9.13 -3.29 17.08
C PHE A 168 -9.10 -3.13 18.58
N GLY A 169 -7.93 -3.19 19.20
CA GLY A 169 -7.74 -3.02 20.63
C GLY A 169 -8.20 -1.67 21.17
N ASN A 170 -8.36 -0.65 20.33
CA ASN A 170 -8.78 0.68 20.74
C ASN A 170 -10.31 0.88 20.73
N PHE A 171 -11.06 0.10 19.96
CA PHE A 171 -12.49 0.34 19.75
C PHE A 171 -13.44 -0.81 20.14
N HIS A 172 -12.92 -2.01 20.44
CA HIS A 172 -13.72 -3.22 20.63
C HIS A 172 -14.76 -3.14 21.78
N LYS A 173 -14.66 -2.14 22.67
CA LYS A 173 -15.62 -1.87 23.75
C LYS A 173 -16.52 -0.65 23.49
N MET A 174 -16.43 -0.05 22.31
CA MET A 174 -17.26 1.08 21.93
C MET A 174 -18.56 0.62 21.29
N SER A 175 -19.58 1.49 21.34
CA SER A 175 -20.81 1.27 20.60
C SER A 175 -20.57 1.48 19.10
N LEU A 176 -21.39 0.80 18.25
CA LEU A 176 -21.28 0.96 16.81
C LEU A 176 -21.41 2.44 16.36
N GLY A 177 -22.36 3.18 16.93
CA GLY A 177 -22.58 4.58 16.58
C GLY A 177 -21.39 5.51 16.92
N GLU A 178 -20.70 5.27 18.05
CA GLU A 178 -19.49 6.00 18.40
C GLU A 178 -18.33 5.68 17.44
N TYR A 179 -18.20 4.42 17.05
CA TYR A 179 -17.17 4.00 16.11
C TYR A 179 -17.45 4.54 14.68
N GLU A 180 -18.71 4.47 14.22
CA GLU A 180 -19.09 5.05 12.90
C GLU A 180 -18.81 6.54 12.85
N TRP A 181 -19.18 7.29 13.90
CA TRP A 181 -18.86 8.71 13.98
C TRP A 181 -17.34 8.94 13.90
N ALA A 182 -16.56 8.18 14.64
CA ALA A 182 -15.11 8.33 14.68
C ALA A 182 -14.46 8.02 13.33
N ILE A 183 -14.93 6.99 12.62
CA ILE A 183 -14.47 6.67 11.24
C ILE A 183 -14.85 7.76 10.25
N GLN A 184 -16.06 8.35 10.38
CA GLN A 184 -16.47 9.46 9.53
C GLN A 184 -15.55 10.68 9.73
N GLU A 185 -15.15 11.00 10.98
CA GLU A 185 -14.19 12.07 11.26
C GLU A 185 -12.79 11.75 10.68
N LEU A 186 -12.34 10.49 10.79
CA LEU A 186 -11.07 10.06 10.22
C LEU A 186 -11.03 10.24 8.69
N VAL A 187 -12.10 9.86 7.99
CA VAL A 187 -12.15 9.86 6.51
C VAL A 187 -12.22 11.27 5.94
N LYS A 188 -12.74 12.25 6.68
CA LYS A 188 -12.79 13.66 6.24
C LYS A 188 -11.40 14.28 6.09
N ASP A 189 -10.40 13.79 6.80
CA ASP A 189 -9.07 14.35 6.85
C ASP A 189 -8.01 13.35 6.38
N LYS A 190 -7.46 13.60 5.20
CA LYS A 190 -6.44 12.77 4.57
C LYS A 190 -5.16 12.67 5.42
N GLU A 191 -4.77 13.73 6.09
CA GLU A 191 -3.61 13.76 6.98
C GLU A 191 -3.85 12.88 8.21
N TYR A 192 -5.06 12.89 8.76
CA TYR A 192 -5.43 12.03 9.88
C TYR A 192 -5.40 10.54 9.48
N ILE A 193 -5.85 10.18 8.25
CA ILE A 193 -5.75 8.81 7.74
C ILE A 193 -4.28 8.35 7.71
N TYR A 194 -3.38 9.13 7.09
CA TYR A 194 -1.97 8.76 7.00
C TYR A 194 -1.27 8.72 8.35
N SER A 195 -1.59 9.66 9.25
CA SER A 195 -1.08 9.65 10.63
C SER A 195 -1.52 8.39 11.38
N SER A 196 -2.78 7.99 11.25
CA SER A 196 -3.31 6.78 11.87
C SER A 196 -2.66 5.51 11.33
N LEU A 197 -2.49 5.39 10.01
CA LEU A 197 -1.78 4.28 9.38
C LEU A 197 -0.32 4.20 9.84
N THR A 198 0.36 5.34 9.92
CA THR A 198 1.75 5.39 10.39
C THR A 198 1.86 4.94 11.84
N LYS A 199 0.95 5.40 12.72
CA LYS A 199 0.89 4.97 14.12
C LYS A 199 0.64 3.47 14.24
N ASP A 200 -0.27 2.92 13.41
CA ASP A 200 -0.57 1.49 13.40
C ASP A 200 0.66 0.66 13.06
N LEU A 201 1.35 1.00 11.97
CA LEU A 201 2.60 0.33 11.58
C LEU A 201 3.68 0.42 12.66
N TYR A 202 3.81 1.58 13.31
CA TYR A 202 4.79 1.77 14.39
C TYR A 202 4.50 0.84 15.58
N PHE A 203 3.25 0.79 16.05
CA PHE A 203 2.87 -0.07 17.17
C PHE A 203 2.97 -1.55 16.84
N LEU A 204 2.60 -1.95 15.62
CA LEU A 204 2.83 -3.31 15.14
C LEU A 204 4.32 -3.66 15.13
N GLY A 205 5.17 -2.73 14.71
CA GLY A 205 6.63 -2.89 14.77
C GLY A 205 7.16 -3.10 16.19
N LEU A 206 6.64 -2.35 17.16
CA LEU A 206 7.00 -2.52 18.57
C LEU A 206 6.59 -3.91 19.13
N VAL A 207 5.36 -4.34 18.80
CA VAL A 207 4.87 -5.68 19.18
C VAL A 207 5.75 -6.77 18.56
N LEU A 208 6.08 -6.63 17.29
CA LEU A 208 6.95 -7.54 16.56
C LEU A 208 8.35 -7.63 17.20
N ASN A 209 8.97 -6.49 17.49
CA ASN A 209 10.27 -6.45 18.16
C ASN A 209 10.24 -7.19 19.52
N ARG A 210 9.19 -6.98 20.32
CA ARG A 210 9.00 -7.68 21.59
C ARG A 210 8.92 -9.20 21.39
N LYS A 211 8.10 -9.68 20.43
CA LYS A 211 7.97 -11.11 20.11
C LYS A 211 9.33 -11.72 19.74
N TYR A 212 10.07 -11.09 18.82
CA TYR A 212 11.38 -11.59 18.41
C TYR A 212 12.42 -11.56 19.52
N LYS A 213 12.37 -10.57 20.41
CA LYS A 213 13.27 -10.48 21.57
C LYS A 213 13.02 -11.65 22.54
N ILE A 214 11.76 -11.91 22.89
CA ILE A 214 11.39 -13.01 23.78
C ILE A 214 11.78 -14.34 23.10
N LEU A 215 11.43 -14.52 21.83
CA LEU A 215 11.74 -15.72 21.07
C LEU A 215 13.25 -16.03 21.04
N ARG A 216 14.10 -15.01 20.84
CA ARG A 216 15.56 -15.16 20.87
C ARG A 216 16.03 -15.72 22.23
N TRP A 217 15.54 -15.14 23.32
CA TRP A 217 15.86 -15.63 24.66
C TRP A 217 15.34 -17.05 24.90
N THR A 218 14.15 -17.38 24.40
CA THR A 218 13.57 -18.72 24.48
C THR A 218 14.49 -19.76 23.83
N TYR A 219 14.99 -19.48 22.62
CA TYR A 219 15.94 -20.34 21.94
C TYR A 219 17.26 -20.47 22.72
N THR A 220 17.76 -19.38 23.31
CA THR A 220 19.01 -19.43 24.11
C THR A 220 18.84 -20.32 25.35
N VAL A 221 17.73 -20.13 26.09
CA VAL A 221 17.41 -20.94 27.28
C VAL A 221 17.28 -22.43 26.91
N PHE A 222 16.58 -22.72 25.81
CA PHE A 222 16.42 -24.08 25.29
C PHE A 222 17.76 -24.73 24.94
N MET A 223 18.63 -24.01 24.22
CA MET A 223 19.96 -24.55 23.87
C MET A 223 20.83 -24.83 25.10
N ILE A 224 20.82 -23.91 26.10
CA ILE A 224 21.55 -24.11 27.34
C ILE A 224 21.05 -25.34 28.11
N GLY A 225 19.73 -25.57 28.09
CA GLY A 225 19.12 -26.70 28.78
C GLY A 225 19.43 -28.08 28.16
N ILE A 226 19.77 -28.12 26.85
CA ILE A 226 20.10 -29.36 26.14
C ILE A 226 21.59 -29.75 26.29
N ILE A 227 22.46 -28.75 26.43
CA ILE A 227 23.92 -28.93 26.60
C ILE A 227 24.27 -29.29 28.04
#